data_48abff8a28a684cf708a4327185727a3
#
_entry.id   48abff8a28a684cf708a4327185727a3
#
_cell.length_a   1.000
_cell.length_b   1.000
_cell.length_c   1.000
_cell.angle_alpha   90.00
_cell.angle_beta   90.00
_cell.angle_gamma   90.00
#
_symmetry.space_group_name_H-M   'P 1'
#
loop_
_entity.id
_entity.type
_entity.pdbx_description
1 polymer ?
#
loop_
_entity_poly.entity_id
_entity_poly.type
_entity_poly.pdbx_seq_one_letter_code
_entity_poly.pdbx_strand_id
1 'polypeptide(L)'
;MLKIKGSQDAISNDLLLWSGVKTQVAVQEVYSIKVHPVSSQLNDGSAMSFNIPSQAKAMLSKVEIFTSFKVKKGDNNLTTEDSVSIINNIANAMFGLVQISINDRTELCQSMRNSYAYQTYFDNCLNCDLDRSDYLNAVSAFVMDSGVTKADAETMVFSGDGVKNKGAAKRAQRIAGSKTVTVCTPLHHPLFTTSKALPTNMKIRISLTKNNDSFLLLADSDAYNIKITDIYLKATFLRPNDIFLNLIEERLAKEAASYFITRPELILKPISESGRILRLNNLFSDGRLPKTAFFAIQRSKDFSGSSITNPYTFIPFGSFNLHVNGVPHFADPLETNYETKDGQKIYGDCWNFLKQLYEVIDKDKKGAGMINSTNFQQNFMVGVSLASDRSGITAGYLNQQMHASTNLTIDLGYDLNIAEDLLLLIFCHWDRVVKISGTREVEIIE
;
A
#
# COMPACT_ATOMS: atom_id res chain seq x y z
N MET A 1 12.43 16.16 -50.10
CA MET A 1 11.94 16.02 -48.69
C MET A 1 12.85 16.79 -47.75
N LEU A 2 12.30 17.70 -46.98
CA LEU A 2 13.05 18.49 -46.01
C LEU A 2 13.03 17.75 -44.68
N LYS A 3 14.19 17.31 -44.23
CA LYS A 3 14.39 16.70 -42.91
C LYS A 3 14.60 17.81 -41.88
N ILE A 4 13.95 17.71 -40.70
CA ILE A 4 14.17 18.66 -39.61
C ILE A 4 15.61 18.46 -39.09
N LYS A 5 16.37 19.56 -39.02
CA LYS A 5 17.77 19.53 -38.54
C LYS A 5 17.84 18.96 -37.15
N GLY A 6 18.61 17.90 -36.94
CA GLY A 6 18.75 17.21 -35.66
C GLY A 6 17.80 16.02 -35.45
N SER A 7 16.89 15.70 -36.37
CA SER A 7 16.08 14.49 -36.32
C SER A 7 16.85 13.27 -36.82
N GLN A 8 16.60 12.10 -36.22
CA GLN A 8 17.12 10.82 -36.68
C GLN A 8 16.21 10.21 -37.75
N ASP A 9 16.80 9.41 -38.65
CA ASP A 9 16.03 8.66 -39.63
C ASP A 9 15.27 7.54 -38.93
N ALA A 10 13.96 7.46 -39.20
CA ALA A 10 13.12 6.34 -38.73
C ALA A 10 12.57 5.59 -39.96
N ILE A 11 12.56 4.27 -39.87
CA ILE A 11 11.92 3.42 -40.88
C ILE A 11 10.54 3.04 -40.32
N SER A 12 9.50 3.22 -41.16
CA SER A 12 8.16 2.75 -40.80
C SER A 12 8.17 1.25 -40.55
N ASN A 13 7.43 0.81 -39.53
CA ASN A 13 7.28 -0.60 -39.21
C ASN A 13 6.78 -1.44 -40.38
N ASP A 14 6.00 -0.84 -41.30
CA ASP A 14 5.49 -1.48 -42.51
C ASP A 14 6.61 -1.84 -43.49
N LEU A 15 7.75 -1.21 -43.39
CA LEU A 15 8.92 -1.46 -44.26
C LEU A 15 9.95 -2.40 -43.62
N LEU A 16 9.76 -2.80 -42.38
CA LEU A 16 10.66 -3.72 -41.63
C LEU A 16 10.33 -5.18 -41.94
N LEU A 17 10.27 -5.55 -43.23
CA LEU A 17 9.87 -6.87 -43.70
C LEU A 17 10.77 -8.03 -43.21
N TRP A 18 12.03 -7.74 -42.88
CA TRP A 18 13.03 -8.72 -42.44
C TRP A 18 13.37 -8.60 -40.95
N SER A 19 12.60 -7.82 -40.18
CA SER A 19 12.80 -7.79 -38.74
C SER A 19 12.36 -9.12 -38.15
N GLY A 20 13.33 -9.91 -37.63
CA GLY A 20 13.04 -11.19 -36.99
C GLY A 20 12.21 -11.04 -35.72
N VAL A 21 11.29 -11.96 -35.50
CA VAL A 21 10.56 -12.07 -34.23
C VAL A 21 11.52 -12.55 -33.14
N LYS A 22 11.58 -11.83 -32.02
CA LYS A 22 12.42 -12.23 -30.88
C LYS A 22 11.82 -13.48 -30.22
N THR A 23 12.60 -14.52 -30.06
CA THR A 23 12.20 -15.75 -29.37
C THR A 23 12.77 -15.75 -27.95
N GLN A 24 11.91 -16.02 -26.95
CA GLN A 24 12.31 -16.18 -25.56
C GLN A 24 12.95 -17.58 -25.40
N VAL A 25 14.22 -17.64 -24.96
CA VAL A 25 15.00 -18.87 -24.79
C VAL A 25 15.58 -19.02 -23.37
N ALA A 26 15.44 -17.99 -22.54
CA ALA A 26 16.08 -17.97 -21.22
C ALA A 26 15.28 -18.71 -20.15
N VAL A 27 13.96 -18.74 -20.25
CA VAL A 27 13.05 -19.37 -19.27
C VAL A 27 12.54 -20.70 -19.82
N GLN A 28 12.80 -21.76 -19.07
CA GLN A 28 12.34 -23.09 -19.41
C GLN A 28 10.93 -23.36 -18.89
N GLU A 29 10.65 -22.92 -17.65
CA GLU A 29 9.42 -23.21 -16.97
C GLU A 29 9.08 -22.13 -15.93
N VAL A 30 7.77 -21.89 -15.72
CA VAL A 30 7.25 -21.12 -14.59
C VAL A 30 6.25 -22.00 -13.86
N TYR A 31 6.47 -22.21 -12.57
CA TYR A 31 5.58 -23.02 -11.74
C TYR A 31 5.33 -22.36 -10.39
N SER A 32 4.27 -22.78 -9.71
CA SER A 32 3.91 -22.26 -8.40
C SER A 32 3.77 -23.39 -7.40
N ILE A 33 4.18 -23.14 -6.16
CA ILE A 33 3.98 -24.05 -5.04
C ILE A 33 3.09 -23.41 -3.99
N LYS A 34 2.29 -24.22 -3.31
CA LYS A 34 1.55 -23.81 -2.11
C LYS A 34 2.40 -24.07 -0.88
N VAL A 35 2.53 -23.05 -0.05
CA VAL A 35 3.25 -23.13 1.24
C VAL A 35 2.24 -22.87 2.34
N HIS A 36 1.97 -23.88 3.15
CA HIS A 36 1.09 -23.79 4.30
C HIS A 36 1.87 -23.31 5.54
N PRO A 37 1.18 -22.74 6.55
CA PRO A 37 1.83 -22.31 7.78
C PRO A 37 2.40 -23.52 8.53
N VAL A 38 3.47 -23.31 9.25
CA VAL A 38 4.10 -24.36 10.08
C VAL A 38 3.17 -24.79 11.23
N SER A 39 2.41 -23.84 11.79
CA SER A 39 1.41 -24.11 12.83
C SER A 39 0.02 -24.23 12.23
N SER A 40 -0.78 -25.16 12.74
CA SER A 40 -2.19 -25.31 12.37
C SER A 40 -3.14 -24.38 13.15
N GLN A 41 -2.63 -23.64 14.13
CA GLN A 41 -3.42 -22.71 14.95
C GLN A 41 -3.51 -21.35 14.22
N LEU A 42 -4.67 -21.08 13.62
CA LEU A 42 -4.86 -19.91 12.76
C LEU A 42 -5.55 -18.73 13.46
N ASN A 43 -6.17 -18.96 14.62
CA ASN A 43 -7.07 -17.98 15.25
C ASN A 43 -6.75 -17.67 16.72
N ASP A 44 -5.62 -18.13 17.23
CA ASP A 44 -5.22 -17.94 18.63
C ASP A 44 -4.40 -16.66 18.88
N GLY A 45 -4.21 -15.84 17.84
CA GLY A 45 -3.40 -14.63 17.93
C GLY A 45 -1.89 -14.86 17.81
N SER A 46 -1.45 -16.11 17.68
CA SER A 46 -0.03 -16.41 17.45
C SER A 46 0.40 -16.10 16.01
N ALA A 47 1.71 -15.96 15.81
CA ALA A 47 2.25 -15.71 14.48
C ALA A 47 2.22 -16.98 13.62
N MET A 48 1.60 -16.89 12.47
CA MET A 48 1.60 -17.93 11.43
C MET A 48 2.88 -17.83 10.61
N SER A 49 3.80 -18.78 10.79
CA SER A 49 5.09 -18.78 10.08
C SER A 49 5.03 -19.66 8.83
N PHE A 50 5.53 -19.12 7.74
CA PHE A 50 5.63 -19.78 6.44
C PHE A 50 7.09 -19.86 6.03
N ASN A 51 7.57 -21.02 5.64
CA ASN A 51 8.92 -21.23 5.15
C ASN A 51 8.85 -21.55 3.64
N ILE A 52 9.23 -20.60 2.81
CA ILE A 52 9.36 -20.83 1.36
C ILE A 52 10.67 -21.59 1.16
N PRO A 53 10.60 -22.83 0.62
CA PRO A 53 11.79 -23.66 0.46
C PRO A 53 12.75 -23.06 -0.57
N SER A 54 14.05 -23.16 -0.29
CA SER A 54 15.06 -22.80 -1.27
C SER A 54 15.03 -23.77 -2.47
N GLN A 55 15.20 -23.21 -3.66
CA GLN A 55 15.26 -23.96 -4.91
C GLN A 55 16.65 -23.82 -5.55
N ALA A 56 17.31 -24.93 -5.85
CA ALA A 56 18.65 -24.92 -6.43
C ALA A 56 18.66 -24.52 -7.91
N LYS A 57 17.58 -24.78 -8.64
CA LYS A 57 17.47 -24.55 -10.09
C LYS A 57 16.36 -23.58 -10.48
N ALA A 58 15.75 -22.90 -9.51
CA ALA A 58 14.67 -21.95 -9.78
C ALA A 58 14.81 -20.71 -8.90
N MET A 59 14.38 -19.59 -9.45
CA MET A 59 14.43 -18.26 -8.88
C MET A 59 13.03 -17.86 -8.43
N LEU A 60 12.87 -17.29 -7.24
CA LEU A 60 11.59 -16.82 -6.77
C LEU A 60 11.19 -15.52 -7.47
N SER A 61 10.05 -15.55 -8.13
CA SER A 61 9.53 -14.40 -8.89
C SER A 61 8.44 -13.63 -8.14
N LYS A 62 7.50 -14.34 -7.48
CA LYS A 62 6.31 -13.71 -6.89
C LYS A 62 5.82 -14.49 -5.67
N VAL A 63 5.27 -13.77 -4.70
CA VAL A 63 4.60 -14.35 -3.54
C VAL A 63 3.23 -13.72 -3.39
N GLU A 64 2.20 -14.55 -3.30
CA GLU A 64 0.80 -14.16 -3.09
C GLU A 64 0.25 -14.84 -1.83
N ILE A 65 -0.55 -14.11 -1.07
CA ILE A 65 -1.21 -14.60 0.14
C ILE A 65 -2.66 -14.94 -0.20
N PHE A 66 -3.07 -16.17 0.06
CA PHE A 66 -4.46 -16.63 -0.07
C PHE A 66 -5.01 -16.87 1.32
N THR A 67 -6.12 -16.22 1.65
CA THR A 67 -6.79 -16.36 2.95
C THR A 67 -8.27 -16.61 2.75
N SER A 68 -8.77 -17.68 3.36
CA SER A 68 -10.20 -18.01 3.43
C SER A 68 -10.68 -17.79 4.86
N PHE A 69 -11.78 -17.08 5.02
CA PHE A 69 -12.32 -16.77 6.33
C PHE A 69 -13.85 -16.71 6.34
N LYS A 70 -14.42 -16.71 7.53
CA LYS A 70 -15.85 -16.49 7.82
C LYS A 70 -15.99 -15.42 8.89
N VAL A 71 -17.03 -14.62 8.81
CA VAL A 71 -17.46 -13.72 9.89
C VAL A 71 -18.59 -14.40 10.66
N LYS A 72 -18.51 -14.39 11.97
CA LYS A 72 -19.49 -15.00 12.87
C LYS A 72 -19.86 -14.04 14.01
N LYS A 73 -21.03 -14.26 14.62
CA LYS A 73 -21.43 -13.64 15.87
C LYS A 73 -21.19 -14.62 17.02
N GLY A 74 -20.04 -14.45 17.71
CA GLY A 74 -19.54 -15.49 18.59
C GLY A 74 -19.27 -16.80 17.81
N ASP A 75 -20.00 -17.86 18.12
CA ASP A 75 -19.95 -19.13 17.39
C ASP A 75 -21.08 -19.32 16.38
N ASN A 76 -22.07 -18.42 16.37
CA ASN A 76 -23.23 -18.50 15.50
C ASN A 76 -22.95 -17.90 14.12
N ASN A 77 -23.70 -18.39 13.14
CA ASN A 77 -23.68 -17.77 11.81
C ASN A 77 -24.46 -16.46 11.82
N LEU A 78 -24.06 -15.54 10.93
CA LEU A 78 -24.76 -14.28 10.72
C LEU A 78 -26.19 -14.52 10.19
N THR A 79 -27.12 -13.72 10.69
CA THR A 79 -28.51 -13.64 10.24
C THR A 79 -28.72 -12.41 9.35
N THR A 80 -29.91 -12.22 8.83
CA THR A 80 -30.30 -11.03 8.03
C THR A 80 -30.42 -9.76 8.88
N GLU A 81 -30.52 -9.90 10.19
CA GLU A 81 -30.64 -8.78 11.14
C GLU A 81 -29.28 -8.26 11.62
N ASP A 82 -28.20 -9.02 11.37
CA ASP A 82 -26.87 -8.64 11.82
C ASP A 82 -26.29 -7.52 10.95
N SER A 83 -25.97 -6.41 11.60
CA SER A 83 -25.39 -5.21 10.96
C SER A 83 -23.87 -5.25 11.07
N VAL A 84 -23.23 -5.94 10.13
CA VAL A 84 -21.76 -6.09 10.10
C VAL A 84 -21.23 -6.09 8.68
N SER A 85 -20.09 -5.42 8.48
CA SER A 85 -19.32 -5.46 7.24
C SER A 85 -17.84 -5.67 7.56
N ILE A 86 -17.08 -6.20 6.62
CA ILE A 86 -15.61 -6.16 6.67
C ILE A 86 -15.12 -4.79 6.23
N ILE A 87 -14.00 -4.34 6.80
CA ILE A 87 -13.35 -3.10 6.37
C ILE A 87 -12.81 -3.22 4.95
N ASN A 88 -12.46 -2.08 4.34
CA ASN A 88 -11.74 -2.11 3.07
C ASN A 88 -10.34 -2.73 3.26
N ASN A 89 -9.68 -3.10 2.16
CA ASN A 89 -8.34 -3.72 2.18
C ASN A 89 -8.21 -4.97 3.08
N ILE A 90 -9.30 -5.70 3.29
CA ILE A 90 -9.36 -6.83 4.25
C ILE A 90 -8.27 -7.87 4.00
N ALA A 91 -7.91 -8.14 2.74
CA ALA A 91 -6.88 -9.11 2.38
C ALA A 91 -5.50 -8.82 3.01
N ASN A 92 -5.15 -7.55 3.14
CA ASN A 92 -3.90 -7.10 3.77
C ASN A 92 -4.11 -6.72 5.24
N ALA A 93 -5.22 -6.06 5.56
CA ALA A 93 -5.58 -5.62 6.90
C ALA A 93 -5.73 -6.78 7.89
N MET A 94 -6.04 -8.01 7.37
CA MET A 94 -6.09 -9.24 8.15
C MET A 94 -4.84 -9.45 9.01
N PHE A 95 -3.68 -8.91 8.60
CA PHE A 95 -2.41 -9.10 9.27
C PHE A 95 -1.94 -7.81 9.94
N GLY A 96 -2.00 -7.78 11.28
CA GLY A 96 -1.55 -6.63 12.09
C GLY A 96 -0.03 -6.51 12.15
N LEU A 97 0.68 -7.65 12.10
CA LEU A 97 2.14 -7.72 12.06
C LEU A 97 2.57 -8.61 10.90
N VAL A 98 3.51 -8.11 10.11
CA VAL A 98 4.13 -8.81 8.99
C VAL A 98 5.64 -8.74 9.15
N GLN A 99 6.29 -9.89 9.20
CA GLN A 99 7.74 -10.00 9.27
C GLN A 99 8.24 -10.85 8.11
N ILE A 100 9.29 -10.38 7.46
CA ILE A 100 9.91 -11.05 6.32
C ILE A 100 11.40 -11.13 6.57
N SER A 101 11.95 -12.33 6.58
CA SER A 101 13.39 -12.56 6.71
C SER A 101 13.93 -13.43 5.60
N ILE A 102 15.17 -13.18 5.21
CA ILE A 102 15.90 -13.96 4.22
C ILE A 102 17.08 -14.65 4.88
N ASN A 103 17.24 -15.96 4.58
CA ASN A 103 18.32 -16.82 5.04
C ASN A 103 18.49 -16.83 6.57
N ASP A 104 17.40 -16.60 7.32
CA ASP A 104 17.36 -16.51 8.77
C ASP A 104 18.34 -15.48 9.38
N ARG A 105 18.84 -14.53 8.58
CA ARG A 105 19.85 -13.54 8.99
C ARG A 105 19.40 -12.11 8.77
N THR A 106 18.83 -11.81 7.61
CA THR A 106 18.46 -10.43 7.24
C THR A 106 16.98 -10.25 7.36
N GLU A 107 16.57 -9.35 8.24
CA GLU A 107 15.19 -8.91 8.35
C GLU A 107 14.93 -7.82 7.30
N LEU A 108 14.06 -8.12 6.34
CA LEU A 108 13.69 -7.17 5.28
C LEU A 108 12.58 -6.22 5.70
N CYS A 109 11.68 -6.71 6.54
CA CYS A 109 10.50 -5.97 6.96
C CYS A 109 10.05 -6.47 8.33
N GLN A 110 9.92 -5.53 9.26
CA GLN A 110 9.18 -5.70 10.49
C GLN A 110 8.20 -4.55 10.59
N SER A 111 6.93 -4.82 10.34
CA SER A 111 5.91 -3.79 10.44
C SER A 111 5.57 -3.51 11.91
N MET A 112 5.31 -2.25 12.24
CA MET A 112 4.58 -1.93 13.45
C MET A 112 3.14 -2.43 13.32
N ARG A 113 2.46 -2.64 14.45
CA ARG A 113 1.06 -3.09 14.44
C ARG A 113 0.20 -2.15 13.59
N ASN A 114 -0.62 -2.71 12.73
CA ASN A 114 -1.48 -2.03 11.76
C ASN A 114 -0.75 -1.23 10.65
N SER A 115 0.55 -0.92 10.77
CA SER A 115 1.26 -0.12 9.77
C SER A 115 1.23 -0.77 8.37
N TYR A 116 1.34 -2.10 8.29
CA TYR A 116 1.24 -2.83 7.02
C TYR A 116 -0.14 -2.64 6.35
N ALA A 117 -1.22 -2.66 7.12
CA ALA A 117 -2.57 -2.44 6.62
C ALA A 117 -2.74 -1.04 5.99
N TYR A 118 -2.19 -0.01 6.64
CA TYR A 118 -2.22 1.36 6.11
C TYR A 118 -1.28 1.55 4.92
N GLN A 119 -0.05 1.02 4.98
CA GLN A 119 0.89 1.07 3.85
C GLN A 119 0.25 0.48 2.60
N THR A 120 -0.32 -0.72 2.71
CA THR A 120 -0.97 -1.39 1.57
C THR A 120 -2.25 -0.69 1.12
N TYR A 121 -2.99 -0.06 2.04
CA TYR A 121 -4.15 0.75 1.69
C TYR A 121 -3.74 1.96 0.84
N PHE A 122 -2.76 2.73 1.30
CA PHE A 122 -2.23 3.88 0.55
C PHE A 122 -1.65 3.45 -0.79
N ASP A 123 -0.87 2.36 -0.81
CA ASP A 123 -0.28 1.83 -2.04
C ASP A 123 -1.38 1.45 -3.07
N ASN A 124 -2.43 0.75 -2.64
CA ASN A 124 -3.55 0.42 -3.52
C ASN A 124 -4.34 1.66 -3.97
N CYS A 125 -4.57 2.62 -3.08
CA CYS A 125 -5.29 3.86 -3.43
C CYS A 125 -4.51 4.70 -4.43
N LEU A 126 -3.19 4.74 -4.27
CA LEU A 126 -2.32 5.63 -5.00
C LEU A 126 -1.78 4.99 -6.31
N ASN A 127 -1.47 3.71 -6.32
CA ASN A 127 -0.80 3.04 -7.45
C ASN A 127 -1.72 2.17 -8.32
N CYS A 128 -3.01 2.06 -7.96
CA CYS A 128 -3.98 1.31 -8.75
C CYS A 128 -4.96 2.23 -9.46
N ASP A 129 -5.17 2.00 -10.75
CA ASP A 129 -6.14 2.74 -11.55
C ASP A 129 -7.58 2.29 -11.27
N LEU A 130 -8.54 3.14 -11.63
CA LEU A 130 -9.97 2.82 -11.55
C LEU A 130 -10.32 1.57 -12.38
N ASP A 131 -9.68 1.36 -13.51
CA ASP A 131 -9.87 0.17 -14.36
C ASP A 131 -9.46 -1.13 -13.64
N ARG A 132 -8.52 -1.04 -12.70
CA ARG A 132 -8.09 -2.16 -11.87
C ARG A 132 -8.99 -2.40 -10.65
N SER A 133 -9.91 -1.48 -10.36
CA SER A 133 -10.81 -1.56 -9.20
C SER A 133 -11.68 -2.80 -9.20
N ASP A 134 -12.21 -3.20 -10.35
CA ASP A 134 -13.04 -4.40 -10.48
C ASP A 134 -12.23 -5.68 -10.23
N TYR A 135 -10.99 -5.73 -10.71
CA TYR A 135 -10.08 -6.83 -10.41
C TYR A 135 -9.78 -6.92 -8.92
N LEU A 136 -9.41 -5.81 -8.28
CA LEU A 136 -9.13 -5.78 -6.84
C LEU A 136 -10.37 -6.13 -6.02
N ASN A 137 -11.54 -5.65 -6.42
CA ASN A 137 -12.79 -6.03 -5.81
C ASN A 137 -13.01 -7.55 -5.90
N ALA A 138 -12.86 -8.15 -7.08
CA ALA A 138 -13.07 -9.59 -7.27
C ALA A 138 -12.10 -10.44 -6.44
N VAL A 139 -10.81 -10.08 -6.42
CA VAL A 139 -9.72 -10.92 -5.90
C VAL A 139 -9.45 -10.66 -4.41
N SER A 140 -9.47 -9.40 -3.96
CA SER A 140 -9.09 -9.01 -2.61
C SER A 140 -10.21 -8.38 -1.78
N ALA A 141 -11.43 -8.32 -2.33
CA ALA A 141 -12.57 -7.60 -1.74
C ALA A 141 -12.28 -6.11 -1.46
N PHE A 142 -11.36 -5.50 -2.22
CA PHE A 142 -11.04 -4.09 -2.12
C PHE A 142 -12.11 -3.28 -2.83
N VAL A 143 -12.93 -2.58 -2.06
CA VAL A 143 -13.99 -1.71 -2.57
C VAL A 143 -13.92 -0.38 -1.83
N MET A 144 -13.67 0.71 -2.56
CA MET A 144 -13.60 2.04 -1.95
C MET A 144 -14.90 2.38 -1.23
N ASP A 145 -14.75 2.93 -0.05
CA ASP A 145 -15.87 3.47 0.70
C ASP A 145 -16.47 4.67 -0.03
N SER A 146 -17.78 4.82 0.07
CA SER A 146 -18.52 5.93 -0.50
C SER A 146 -19.23 6.71 0.61
N GLY A 147 -19.57 7.94 0.30
CA GLY A 147 -20.16 8.90 1.23
C GLY A 147 -19.39 10.22 1.16
N VAL A 148 -19.98 11.27 1.66
CA VAL A 148 -19.38 12.60 1.63
C VAL A 148 -18.63 12.92 2.92
N THR A 149 -19.10 12.39 4.03
CA THR A 149 -18.55 12.66 5.36
C THR A 149 -18.01 11.40 6.03
N LYS A 150 -17.20 11.59 7.08
CA LYS A 150 -16.73 10.48 7.93
C LYS A 150 -17.92 9.70 8.52
N ALA A 151 -18.99 10.38 8.96
CA ALA A 151 -20.19 9.76 9.49
C ALA A 151 -20.89 8.87 8.45
N ASP A 152 -20.86 9.26 7.17
CA ASP A 152 -21.41 8.42 6.09
C ASP A 152 -20.59 7.14 5.89
N ALA A 153 -19.26 7.22 6.01
CA ALA A 153 -18.39 6.08 5.90
C ALA A 153 -18.45 5.11 7.09
N GLU A 154 -18.86 5.62 8.26
CA GLU A 154 -19.02 4.86 9.51
C GLU A 154 -20.47 4.38 9.74
N THR A 155 -21.38 4.61 8.78
CA THR A 155 -22.77 4.14 8.93
C THR A 155 -22.84 2.61 8.96
N MET A 156 -23.65 2.08 9.88
CA MET A 156 -23.90 0.65 10.04
C MET A 156 -25.08 0.15 9.21
N VAL A 157 -25.58 0.95 8.25
CA VAL A 157 -26.67 0.56 7.36
C VAL A 157 -26.08 0.00 6.07
N PHE A 158 -26.17 -1.33 5.88
CA PHE A 158 -25.59 -2.03 4.76
C PHE A 158 -26.60 -2.55 3.73
N SER A 159 -27.89 -2.35 3.99
CA SER A 159 -28.99 -2.76 3.08
C SER A 159 -30.15 -1.76 3.12
N GLY A 160 -30.99 -1.75 2.07
CA GLY A 160 -32.14 -0.86 1.94
C GLY A 160 -31.78 0.56 1.47
N ASP A 161 -32.76 1.47 1.56
CA ASP A 161 -32.67 2.83 1.02
C ASP A 161 -31.77 3.78 1.84
N GLY A 162 -31.41 3.39 3.08
CA GLY A 162 -30.55 4.19 3.96
C GLY A 162 -29.05 4.02 3.76
N VAL A 163 -28.62 3.22 2.76
CA VAL A 163 -27.20 2.91 2.53
C VAL A 163 -26.47 4.14 2.01
N LYS A 164 -25.59 4.71 2.85
CA LYS A 164 -24.70 5.81 2.48
C LYS A 164 -23.34 5.30 2.01
N ASN A 165 -22.78 4.29 2.70
CA ASN A 165 -21.53 3.65 2.32
C ASN A 165 -21.78 2.41 1.44
N LYS A 166 -21.86 2.62 0.11
CA LYS A 166 -22.08 1.55 -0.88
C LYS A 166 -20.93 0.54 -0.92
N GLY A 167 -19.71 0.97 -0.61
CA GLY A 167 -18.53 0.09 -0.54
C GLY A 167 -18.67 -0.91 0.60
N ALA A 168 -18.95 -0.44 1.80
CA ALA A 168 -19.18 -1.30 2.96
C ALA A 168 -20.38 -2.25 2.74
N ALA A 169 -21.48 -1.76 2.13
CA ALA A 169 -22.63 -2.60 1.80
C ALA A 169 -22.26 -3.75 0.84
N LYS A 170 -21.47 -3.47 -0.21
CA LYS A 170 -20.97 -4.53 -1.11
C LYS A 170 -20.10 -5.57 -0.38
N ARG A 171 -19.29 -5.12 0.58
CA ARG A 171 -18.48 -6.03 1.39
C ARG A 171 -19.33 -6.83 2.38
N ALA A 172 -20.35 -6.23 2.99
CA ALA A 172 -21.31 -6.93 3.85
C ALA A 172 -22.05 -8.07 3.12
N GLN A 173 -22.47 -7.84 1.88
CA GLN A 173 -23.11 -8.88 1.06
C GLN A 173 -22.24 -10.13 0.85
N ARG A 174 -20.90 -9.98 0.81
CA ARG A 174 -19.98 -11.12 0.64
C ARG A 174 -19.96 -12.04 1.84
N ILE A 175 -20.12 -11.51 3.04
CA ILE A 175 -20.05 -12.26 4.30
C ILE A 175 -21.45 -12.69 4.81
N ALA A 176 -22.51 -12.29 4.14
CA ALA A 176 -23.90 -12.57 4.54
C ALA A 176 -24.12 -14.07 4.78
N GLY A 177 -24.76 -14.41 5.91
CA GLY A 177 -25.00 -15.79 6.32
C GLY A 177 -23.72 -16.57 6.65
N SER A 178 -22.65 -15.87 7.03
CA SER A 178 -21.32 -16.47 7.33
C SER A 178 -20.75 -17.30 6.19
N LYS A 179 -20.96 -16.88 4.96
CA LYS A 179 -20.34 -17.50 3.78
C LYS A 179 -18.82 -17.43 3.90
N THR A 180 -18.15 -18.48 3.39
CA THR A 180 -16.69 -18.44 3.29
C THR A 180 -16.28 -17.45 2.21
N VAL A 181 -15.45 -16.49 2.58
CA VAL A 181 -14.85 -15.53 1.65
C VAL A 181 -13.39 -15.91 1.48
N THR A 182 -12.95 -16.07 0.23
CA THR A 182 -11.54 -16.28 -0.11
C THR A 182 -11.01 -15.02 -0.78
N VAL A 183 -9.90 -14.50 -0.27
CA VAL A 183 -9.22 -13.33 -0.82
C VAL A 183 -7.78 -13.69 -1.16
N CYS A 184 -7.26 -13.02 -2.19
CA CYS A 184 -5.88 -13.13 -2.61
C CYS A 184 -5.26 -11.74 -2.72
N THR A 185 -4.03 -11.59 -2.25
CA THR A 185 -3.26 -10.35 -2.38
C THR A 185 -1.79 -10.68 -2.61
N PRO A 186 -1.06 -9.90 -3.43
CA PRO A 186 0.39 -10.01 -3.45
C PRO A 186 0.96 -9.64 -2.09
N LEU A 187 2.08 -10.24 -1.72
CA LEU A 187 2.83 -9.77 -0.56
C LEU A 187 3.43 -8.40 -0.92
N HIS A 188 2.91 -7.35 -0.27
CA HIS A 188 3.32 -5.96 -0.53
C HIS A 188 4.70 -5.67 0.08
N HIS A 189 5.71 -6.16 -0.58
CA HIS A 189 7.10 -5.80 -0.30
C HIS A 189 7.84 -5.59 -1.62
N PRO A 190 8.63 -4.51 -1.78
CA PRO A 190 9.23 -4.15 -3.06
C PRO A 190 10.05 -5.24 -3.74
N LEU A 191 10.73 -6.10 -2.98
CA LEU A 191 11.48 -7.23 -3.54
C LEU A 191 10.62 -8.29 -4.21
N PHE A 192 9.34 -8.42 -3.83
CA PHE A 192 8.39 -9.39 -4.42
C PHE A 192 7.48 -8.78 -5.47
N THR A 193 7.54 -7.45 -5.63
CA THR A 193 6.79 -6.71 -6.65
C THR A 193 7.68 -6.22 -7.80
N THR A 194 9.01 -6.33 -7.66
CA THR A 194 9.95 -6.02 -8.74
C THR A 194 9.83 -7.01 -9.90
N SER A 195 10.20 -6.58 -11.11
CA SER A 195 10.28 -7.45 -12.28
C SER A 195 11.45 -8.45 -12.26
N LYS A 196 12.38 -8.30 -11.30
CA LYS A 196 13.57 -9.18 -11.17
C LYS A 196 13.26 -10.31 -10.20
N ALA A 197 13.51 -11.55 -10.61
CA ALA A 197 13.43 -12.71 -9.72
C ALA A 197 14.59 -12.73 -8.72
N LEU A 198 14.36 -13.27 -7.52
CA LEU A 198 15.41 -13.48 -6.53
C LEU A 198 16.28 -14.67 -6.90
N PRO A 199 17.60 -14.66 -6.59
CA PRO A 199 18.51 -15.74 -6.95
C PRO A 199 18.06 -17.10 -6.39
N THR A 200 18.63 -18.15 -6.91
CA THR A 200 18.47 -19.52 -6.41
C THR A 200 18.97 -19.65 -4.97
N ASN A 201 18.61 -20.74 -4.29
CA ASN A 201 19.09 -21.07 -2.95
C ASN A 201 18.80 -20.01 -1.87
N MET A 202 17.72 -19.25 -2.02
CA MET A 202 17.25 -18.30 -1.00
C MET A 202 16.19 -18.97 -0.12
N LYS A 203 16.37 -18.91 1.20
CA LYS A 203 15.35 -19.29 2.18
C LYS A 203 14.59 -18.04 2.60
N ILE A 204 13.27 -18.07 2.50
CA ILE A 204 12.44 -16.93 2.89
C ILE A 204 11.46 -17.40 3.95
N ARG A 205 11.49 -16.71 5.10
CA ARG A 205 10.51 -16.90 6.17
C ARG A 205 9.60 -15.68 6.21
N ILE A 206 8.31 -15.94 6.23
CA ILE A 206 7.27 -14.93 6.38
C ILE A 206 6.46 -15.29 7.61
N SER A 207 6.30 -14.35 8.53
CA SER A 207 5.46 -14.49 9.72
C SER A 207 4.34 -13.47 9.67
N LEU A 208 3.11 -13.94 9.77
CA LEU A 208 1.89 -13.15 9.72
C LEU A 208 1.12 -13.33 11.03
N THR A 209 0.79 -12.24 11.71
CA THR A 209 -0.05 -12.28 12.91
C THR A 209 -1.42 -11.69 12.60
N LYS A 210 -2.48 -12.45 12.88
CA LYS A 210 -3.86 -11.98 12.67
C LYS A 210 -4.10 -10.67 13.45
N ASN A 211 -4.80 -9.75 12.83
CA ASN A 211 -5.20 -8.50 13.46
C ASN A 211 -6.42 -8.69 14.39
N ASN A 212 -6.70 -7.68 15.21
CA ASN A 212 -7.88 -7.68 16.08
C ASN A 212 -9.17 -7.62 15.24
N ASP A 213 -10.19 -8.33 15.67
CA ASP A 213 -11.49 -8.32 14.97
C ASP A 213 -12.12 -6.93 14.98
N SER A 214 -11.93 -6.13 16.05
CA SER A 214 -12.36 -4.75 16.15
C SER A 214 -11.73 -3.81 15.11
N PHE A 215 -10.55 -4.14 14.58
CA PHE A 215 -9.94 -3.41 13.46
C PHE A 215 -10.48 -3.87 12.11
N LEU A 216 -10.85 -5.14 12.00
CA LEU A 216 -11.20 -5.79 10.73
C LEU A 216 -12.68 -5.66 10.34
N LEU A 217 -13.52 -5.32 11.31
CA LEU A 217 -14.97 -5.28 11.15
C LEU A 217 -15.51 -3.87 11.37
N LEU A 218 -16.52 -3.52 10.62
CA LEU A 218 -17.38 -2.37 10.83
C LEU A 218 -18.74 -2.92 11.27
N ALA A 219 -19.09 -2.76 12.55
CA ALA A 219 -20.24 -3.39 13.17
C ALA A 219 -20.80 -2.54 14.31
N ASP A 220 -22.05 -2.77 14.67
CA ASP A 220 -22.75 -2.10 15.77
C ASP A 220 -22.28 -2.53 17.17
N SER A 221 -21.53 -3.63 17.25
CA SER A 221 -21.01 -4.18 18.50
C SER A 221 -19.76 -5.03 18.30
N ASP A 222 -19.06 -5.32 19.38
CA ASP A 222 -17.87 -6.19 19.41
C ASP A 222 -18.21 -7.70 19.46
N ALA A 223 -19.47 -8.07 19.22
CA ALA A 223 -19.92 -9.46 19.26
C ALA A 223 -19.46 -10.31 18.06
N TYR A 224 -18.94 -9.65 17.02
CA TYR A 224 -18.55 -10.31 15.78
C TYR A 224 -17.07 -10.63 15.74
N ASN A 225 -16.71 -11.76 15.13
CA ASN A 225 -15.34 -12.21 14.98
C ASN A 225 -15.07 -12.77 13.58
N ILE A 226 -13.81 -12.73 13.16
CA ILE A 226 -13.31 -13.34 11.92
C ILE A 226 -12.59 -14.64 12.26
N LYS A 227 -13.06 -15.75 11.70
CA LYS A 227 -12.39 -17.06 11.80
C LYS A 227 -11.72 -17.38 10.47
N ILE A 228 -10.37 -17.42 10.45
CA ILE A 228 -9.59 -17.91 9.32
C ILE A 228 -9.82 -19.42 9.23
N THR A 229 -10.28 -19.87 8.08
CA THR A 229 -10.55 -21.30 7.83
C THR A 229 -9.41 -21.97 7.06
N ASP A 230 -8.71 -21.22 6.20
CA ASP A 230 -7.54 -21.69 5.46
C ASP A 230 -6.64 -20.49 5.11
N ILE A 231 -5.34 -20.73 5.09
CA ILE A 231 -4.34 -19.76 4.65
C ILE A 231 -3.14 -20.49 4.03
N TYR A 232 -2.68 -19.99 2.90
CA TYR A 232 -1.44 -20.46 2.29
C TYR A 232 -0.79 -19.34 1.48
N LEU A 233 0.52 -19.45 1.29
CA LEU A 233 1.25 -18.63 0.33
C LEU A 233 1.38 -19.38 -0.98
N LYS A 234 1.20 -18.68 -2.09
CA LYS A 234 1.52 -19.18 -3.42
C LYS A 234 2.84 -18.52 -3.85
N ALA A 235 3.90 -19.32 -3.84
CA ALA A 235 5.22 -18.91 -4.29
C ALA A 235 5.43 -19.34 -5.74
N THR A 236 5.65 -18.37 -6.63
CA THR A 236 5.88 -18.60 -8.05
C THR A 236 7.36 -18.54 -8.36
N PHE A 237 7.85 -19.62 -8.94
CA PHE A 237 9.24 -19.80 -9.32
C PHE A 237 9.40 -19.78 -10.83
N LEU A 238 10.51 -19.21 -11.26
CA LEU A 238 10.96 -19.17 -12.64
C LEU A 238 12.20 -20.06 -12.74
N ARG A 239 12.16 -21.08 -13.60
CA ARG A 239 13.28 -21.96 -13.90
C ARG A 239 13.97 -21.49 -15.18
N PRO A 240 15.17 -20.93 -15.08
CA PRO A 240 15.96 -20.60 -16.26
C PRO A 240 16.44 -21.89 -16.98
N ASN A 241 16.79 -21.75 -18.24
CA ASN A 241 17.58 -22.76 -18.93
C ASN A 241 18.94 -22.92 -18.23
N ASP A 242 19.47 -24.16 -18.15
CA ASP A 242 20.71 -24.46 -17.42
C ASP A 242 21.90 -23.59 -17.89
N ILE A 243 21.99 -23.21 -19.17
CA ILE A 243 23.04 -22.33 -19.70
C ILE A 243 22.92 -20.94 -19.06
N PHE A 244 21.71 -20.37 -19.04
CA PHE A 244 21.48 -19.06 -18.43
C PHE A 244 21.64 -19.09 -16.91
N LEU A 245 21.24 -20.20 -16.27
CA LEU A 245 21.44 -20.38 -14.83
C LEU A 245 22.92 -20.34 -14.47
N ASN A 246 23.75 -21.08 -15.19
CA ASN A 246 25.21 -21.09 -14.99
C ASN A 246 25.82 -19.69 -15.19
N LEU A 247 25.40 -18.98 -16.23
CA LEU A 247 25.85 -17.59 -16.46
C LEU A 247 25.48 -16.64 -15.34
N ILE A 248 24.25 -16.79 -14.77
CA ILE A 248 23.80 -16.01 -13.63
C ILE A 248 24.65 -16.33 -12.38
N GLU A 249 24.92 -17.61 -12.12
CA GLU A 249 25.72 -18.03 -10.97
C GLU A 249 27.20 -17.60 -11.09
N GLU A 250 27.78 -17.72 -12.27
CA GLU A 250 29.14 -17.21 -12.55
C GLU A 250 29.26 -15.69 -12.36
N ARG A 251 28.21 -14.96 -12.76
CA ARG A 251 28.16 -13.52 -12.56
C ARG A 251 27.98 -13.16 -11.10
N LEU A 252 27.08 -13.86 -10.40
CA LEU A 252 26.83 -13.67 -8.96
C LEU A 252 28.10 -13.95 -8.12
N ALA A 253 28.94 -14.89 -8.55
CA ALA A 253 30.22 -15.17 -7.89
C ALA A 253 31.21 -14.00 -7.99
N LYS A 254 31.09 -13.15 -9.00
CA LYS A 254 31.95 -11.99 -9.26
C LYS A 254 31.35 -10.67 -8.77
N GLU A 255 30.05 -10.52 -8.87
CA GLU A 255 29.33 -9.27 -8.61
C GLU A 255 27.99 -9.57 -7.95
N ALA A 256 27.66 -8.85 -6.88
CA ALA A 256 26.36 -8.98 -6.22
C ALA A 256 25.22 -8.47 -7.12
N ALA A 257 24.11 -9.19 -7.15
CA ALA A 257 22.90 -8.75 -7.83
C ALA A 257 22.29 -7.54 -7.10
N SER A 258 22.01 -6.48 -7.85
CA SER A 258 21.44 -5.24 -7.29
C SER A 258 19.96 -5.09 -7.64
N TYR A 259 19.15 -4.85 -6.62
CA TYR A 259 17.72 -4.58 -6.71
C TYR A 259 17.47 -3.15 -6.26
N PHE A 260 17.05 -2.32 -7.19
CA PHE A 260 16.62 -0.97 -6.89
C PHE A 260 15.18 -1.05 -6.47
N ILE A 261 14.87 -0.62 -5.26
CA ILE A 261 13.53 -0.70 -4.69
C ILE A 261 13.13 0.64 -4.09
N THR A 262 11.85 0.95 -4.17
CA THR A 262 11.24 2.04 -3.42
C THR A 262 10.50 1.44 -2.23
N ARG A 263 11.04 1.62 -1.02
CA ARG A 263 10.48 1.08 0.20
C ARG A 263 9.41 2.02 0.76
N PRO A 264 8.17 1.57 0.91
CA PRO A 264 7.16 2.31 1.64
C PRO A 264 7.41 2.21 3.14
N GLU A 265 7.19 3.30 3.86
CA GLU A 265 7.25 3.37 5.31
C GLU A 265 6.13 4.25 5.85
N LEU A 266 5.53 3.87 6.97
CA LEU A 266 4.55 4.67 7.67
C LEU A 266 5.15 5.20 8.97
N ILE A 267 5.26 6.52 9.07
CA ILE A 267 5.70 7.22 10.27
C ILE A 267 4.47 7.77 10.99
N LEU A 268 4.39 7.52 12.28
CA LEU A 268 3.30 7.98 13.13
C LEU A 268 3.79 9.08 14.06
N LYS A 269 3.09 10.21 14.09
CA LYS A 269 3.36 11.30 15.02
C LYS A 269 2.08 11.59 15.80
N PRO A 270 2.08 11.36 17.14
CA PRO A 270 0.93 11.72 17.96
C PRO A 270 0.77 13.25 17.99
N ILE A 271 -0.46 13.70 17.95
CA ILE A 271 -0.85 15.10 18.08
C ILE A 271 -1.49 15.23 19.46
N SER A 272 -0.74 15.79 20.41
CA SER A 272 -1.17 15.98 21.80
C SER A 272 -1.53 17.41 22.13
N GLU A 273 -1.43 18.32 21.16
CA GLU A 273 -1.63 19.75 21.41
C GLU A 273 -3.11 20.14 21.28
N SER A 274 -3.61 20.82 22.29
CA SER A 274 -4.97 21.37 22.35
C SER A 274 -5.17 22.64 21.50
N GLY A 275 -4.34 22.85 20.49
CA GLY A 275 -4.35 24.05 19.66
C GLY A 275 -4.86 23.80 18.23
N ARG A 276 -5.46 24.83 17.64
CA ARG A 276 -5.88 24.81 16.24
C ARG A 276 -4.70 24.59 15.26
N ILE A 277 -3.53 25.11 15.61
CA ILE A 277 -2.35 25.06 14.74
C ILE A 277 -1.35 24.04 15.29
N LEU A 278 -1.13 22.98 14.53
CA LEU A 278 -0.11 21.98 14.78
C LEU A 278 1.21 22.41 14.16
N ARG A 279 2.29 22.39 14.96
CA ARG A 279 3.65 22.66 14.50
C ARG A 279 4.54 21.48 14.84
N LEU A 280 5.14 20.87 13.84
CA LEU A 280 6.05 19.73 13.99
C LEU A 280 7.41 20.05 13.35
N ASN A 281 8.47 19.85 14.11
CA ASN A 281 9.83 20.02 13.65
C ASN A 281 10.48 18.65 13.46
N ASN A 282 11.42 18.56 12.52
CA ASN A 282 12.20 17.34 12.26
C ASN A 282 11.30 16.10 12.06
N LEU A 283 10.48 16.13 11.02
CA LEU A 283 9.51 15.07 10.72
C LEU A 283 10.17 13.71 10.52
N PHE A 284 11.35 13.70 9.88
CA PHE A 284 12.06 12.50 9.49
C PHE A 284 13.28 12.29 10.39
N SER A 285 13.49 11.02 10.76
CA SER A 285 14.67 10.62 11.55
C SER A 285 15.95 10.94 10.76
N ASP A 286 17.00 11.31 11.48
CA ASP A 286 18.34 11.58 10.92
C ASP A 286 18.39 12.72 9.88
N GLY A 287 17.32 13.50 9.72
CA GLY A 287 17.25 14.58 8.74
C GLY A 287 17.27 14.15 7.28
N ARG A 288 17.19 12.86 6.98
CA ARG A 288 17.07 12.35 5.61
C ARG A 288 15.68 12.61 5.07
N LEU A 289 15.56 13.05 3.83
CA LEU A 289 14.28 13.26 3.17
C LEU A 289 13.86 12.02 2.37
N PRO A 290 12.59 11.58 2.51
CA PRO A 290 12.03 10.57 1.61
C PRO A 290 11.85 11.16 0.20
N LYS A 291 11.75 10.30 -0.81
CA LYS A 291 11.45 10.71 -2.18
C LYS A 291 10.08 11.39 -2.29
N THR A 292 9.08 10.76 -1.69
CA THR A 292 7.72 11.31 -1.59
C THR A 292 7.17 11.07 -0.19
N ALA A 293 6.31 11.96 0.27
CA ALA A 293 5.61 11.84 1.54
C ALA A 293 4.14 12.24 1.37
N PHE A 294 3.24 11.46 1.97
CA PHE A 294 1.81 11.72 2.01
C PHE A 294 1.38 11.88 3.47
N PHE A 295 0.64 12.94 3.75
CA PHE A 295 0.23 13.33 5.08
C PHE A 295 -1.27 13.18 5.24
N ALA A 296 -1.71 12.44 6.25
CA ALA A 296 -3.10 12.27 6.61
C ALA A 296 -3.27 12.34 8.12
N ILE A 297 -4.41 12.81 8.61
CA ILE A 297 -4.73 12.88 10.04
C ILE A 297 -5.87 11.91 10.35
N GLN A 298 -5.75 11.23 11.48
CA GLN A 298 -6.71 10.25 11.95
C GLN A 298 -6.82 10.27 13.47
N ARG A 299 -7.93 9.76 14.03
CA ARG A 299 -8.05 9.53 15.47
C ARG A 299 -7.24 8.31 15.89
N SER A 300 -6.59 8.38 17.05
CA SER A 300 -5.79 7.26 17.59
C SER A 300 -6.61 5.99 17.78
N LYS A 301 -7.88 6.13 18.16
CA LYS A 301 -8.80 4.99 18.32
C LYS A 301 -9.08 4.26 17.00
N ASP A 302 -9.18 5.01 15.89
CA ASP A 302 -9.42 4.41 14.56
C ASP A 302 -8.18 3.63 14.09
N PHE A 303 -6.98 4.16 14.37
CA PHE A 303 -5.73 3.46 14.09
C PHE A 303 -5.56 2.18 14.91
N SER A 304 -5.95 2.21 16.17
CA SER A 304 -5.87 1.06 17.07
C SER A 304 -6.92 -0.01 16.75
N GLY A 305 -8.03 0.40 16.14
CA GLY A 305 -9.16 -0.43 15.74
C GLY A 305 -10.33 -0.34 16.72
N SER A 306 -11.48 0.00 16.16
CA SER A 306 -12.77 0.01 16.85
C SER A 306 -13.83 -0.45 15.86
N SER A 307 -14.66 -1.42 16.23
CA SER A 307 -15.68 -1.99 15.34
C SER A 307 -16.75 -0.98 14.91
N ILE A 308 -16.93 0.08 15.68
CA ILE A 308 -17.89 1.16 15.37
C ILE A 308 -17.30 2.27 14.49
N THR A 309 -16.02 2.20 14.12
CA THR A 309 -15.35 3.22 13.32
C THR A 309 -14.66 2.59 12.11
N ASN A 310 -14.56 3.37 11.02
CA ASN A 310 -13.85 2.92 9.83
C ASN A 310 -12.38 3.36 9.90
N PRO A 311 -11.41 2.43 9.94
CA PRO A 311 -9.99 2.77 10.06
C PRO A 311 -9.42 3.49 8.83
N TYR A 312 -10.12 3.49 7.71
CA TYR A 312 -9.67 4.15 6.48
C TYR A 312 -10.42 5.44 6.16
N THR A 313 -10.80 6.18 7.21
CA THR A 313 -11.32 7.53 7.06
C THR A 313 -10.40 8.53 7.72
N PHE A 314 -10.00 9.54 6.95
CA PHE A 314 -9.05 10.55 7.38
C PHE A 314 -9.77 11.88 7.63
N ILE A 315 -9.18 12.71 8.49
CA ILE A 315 -9.75 13.98 8.92
C ILE A 315 -9.19 15.08 8.02
N PRO A 316 -10.02 15.83 7.29
CA PRO A 316 -9.59 16.99 6.55
C PRO A 316 -9.11 18.09 7.51
N PHE A 317 -8.13 18.88 7.10
CA PHE A 317 -7.62 20.02 7.84
C PHE A 317 -7.68 21.29 6.99
N GLY A 318 -7.57 22.49 7.61
CA GLY A 318 -7.80 23.77 6.95
C GLY A 318 -6.66 24.22 6.04
N SER A 319 -5.41 24.12 6.49
CA SER A 319 -4.26 24.45 5.65
C SER A 319 -3.04 23.61 5.98
N PHE A 320 -2.12 23.52 5.02
CA PHE A 320 -0.89 22.74 5.11
C PHE A 320 0.29 23.54 4.58
N ASN A 321 1.33 23.68 5.38
CA ASN A 321 2.56 24.37 5.00
C ASN A 321 3.78 23.58 5.45
N LEU A 322 4.61 23.18 4.51
CA LEU A 322 5.85 22.44 4.74
C LEU A 322 7.05 23.28 4.36
N HIS A 323 8.01 23.43 5.27
CA HIS A 323 9.28 24.05 5.03
C HIS A 323 10.40 23.01 5.04
N VAL A 324 11.30 23.13 4.09
CA VAL A 324 12.51 22.31 3.99
C VAL A 324 13.71 23.24 4.05
N ASN A 325 14.58 23.07 5.06
CA ASN A 325 15.67 23.99 5.36
C ASN A 325 15.23 25.46 5.50
N GLY A 326 14.04 25.67 6.08
CA GLY A 326 13.47 27.01 6.26
C GLY A 326 12.85 27.62 5.00
N VAL A 327 12.95 26.93 3.85
CA VAL A 327 12.31 27.37 2.59
C VAL A 327 10.94 26.73 2.46
N PRO A 328 9.87 27.48 2.19
CA PRO A 328 8.56 26.90 1.97
C PRO A 328 8.56 25.99 0.73
N HIS A 329 7.97 24.82 0.85
CA HIS A 329 7.87 23.84 -0.26
C HIS A 329 6.88 24.30 -1.33
N PHE A 330 5.84 25.03 -0.91
CA PHE A 330 4.83 25.63 -1.76
C PHE A 330 4.99 27.15 -1.73
N ALA A 331 4.58 27.83 -2.82
CA ALA A 331 4.63 29.29 -2.88
C ALA A 331 3.77 29.92 -1.76
N ASP A 332 2.58 29.35 -1.57
CA ASP A 332 1.65 29.70 -0.50
C ASP A 332 1.23 28.43 0.26
N PRO A 333 0.78 28.53 1.52
CA PRO A 333 0.19 27.38 2.22
C PRO A 333 -0.96 26.78 1.40
N LEU A 334 -0.97 25.45 1.27
CA LEU A 334 -2.08 24.78 0.60
C LEU A 334 -3.35 24.91 1.44
N GLU A 335 -4.37 25.50 0.88
CA GLU A 335 -5.66 25.65 1.53
C GLU A 335 -6.60 24.53 1.10
N THR A 336 -7.40 24.06 2.06
CA THR A 336 -8.43 23.06 1.85
C THR A 336 -9.81 23.68 1.82
N ASN A 337 -9.91 24.96 1.46
CA ASN A 337 -11.16 25.70 1.53
C ASN A 337 -12.30 25.02 0.80
N TYR A 338 -13.33 24.70 1.56
CA TYR A 338 -14.58 24.16 1.07
C TYR A 338 -15.54 25.31 0.74
N GLU A 339 -15.59 25.76 -0.47
CA GLU A 339 -16.74 26.51 -0.88
C GLU A 339 -17.89 25.55 -1.22
N THR A 340 -18.98 25.69 -0.52
CA THR A 340 -20.22 25.01 -0.87
C THR A 340 -20.95 25.89 -1.88
N LYS A 341 -20.75 25.63 -3.16
CA LYS A 341 -21.63 26.18 -4.20
C LYS A 341 -22.63 25.10 -4.57
N ASP A 342 -23.90 25.38 -4.38
CA ASP A 342 -25.01 24.46 -4.72
C ASP A 342 -24.94 23.06 -4.09
N GLY A 343 -24.44 22.97 -2.83
CA GLY A 343 -24.32 21.69 -2.11
C GLY A 343 -23.14 20.81 -2.52
N GLN A 344 -22.28 21.26 -3.44
CA GLN A 344 -21.06 20.59 -3.80
C GLN A 344 -19.86 21.25 -3.11
N LYS A 345 -19.09 20.47 -2.37
CA LYS A 345 -17.81 20.91 -1.80
C LYS A 345 -16.74 20.89 -2.87
N ILE A 346 -16.16 22.04 -3.14
CA ILE A 346 -15.02 22.16 -4.04
C ILE A 346 -13.75 22.08 -3.20
N TYR A 347 -12.98 21.02 -3.43
CA TYR A 347 -11.68 20.86 -2.78
C TYR A 347 -10.64 21.67 -3.55
N GLY A 348 -10.11 22.69 -2.91
CA GLY A 348 -9.14 23.61 -3.49
C GLY A 348 -7.79 22.96 -3.85
N ASP A 349 -6.72 23.66 -3.51
CA ASP A 349 -5.36 23.35 -3.94
C ASP A 349 -4.87 21.95 -3.56
N CYS A 350 -5.29 21.40 -2.42
CA CYS A 350 -4.85 20.08 -1.98
C CYS A 350 -5.23 18.95 -2.98
N TRP A 351 -6.45 19.00 -3.53
CA TRP A 351 -6.86 18.04 -4.56
C TRP A 351 -6.10 18.23 -5.85
N ASN A 352 -5.99 19.48 -6.31
CA ASN A 352 -5.24 19.79 -7.53
C ASN A 352 -3.78 19.39 -7.39
N PHE A 353 -3.19 19.63 -6.22
CA PHE A 353 -1.79 19.29 -5.97
C PHE A 353 -1.58 17.77 -5.92
N LEU A 354 -2.46 17.04 -5.25
CA LEU A 354 -2.45 15.58 -5.26
C LEU A 354 -2.55 15.03 -6.68
N LYS A 355 -3.46 15.57 -7.49
CA LYS A 355 -3.62 15.20 -8.89
C LYS A 355 -2.38 15.51 -9.71
N GLN A 356 -1.79 16.69 -9.57
CA GLN A 356 -0.56 17.08 -10.26
C GLN A 356 0.63 16.19 -9.87
N LEU A 357 0.75 15.86 -8.59
CA LEU A 357 1.78 14.93 -8.11
C LEU A 357 1.64 13.56 -8.79
N TYR A 358 0.42 13.10 -9.04
CA TYR A 358 0.15 11.86 -9.77
C TYR A 358 0.50 11.94 -11.25
N GLU A 359 0.19 13.05 -11.91
CA GLU A 359 0.58 13.28 -13.30
C GLU A 359 2.10 13.31 -13.49
N VAL A 360 2.84 13.77 -12.46
CA VAL A 360 4.31 13.71 -12.42
C VAL A 360 4.82 12.30 -12.13
N ILE A 361 4.11 11.56 -11.26
CA ILE A 361 4.48 10.19 -10.86
C ILE A 361 4.31 9.20 -12.00
N ASP A 362 3.29 9.36 -12.83
CA ASP A 362 3.03 8.47 -13.95
C ASP A 362 2.35 9.25 -15.09
N LYS A 363 3.15 9.62 -16.10
CA LYS A 363 2.67 10.41 -17.26
C LYS A 363 1.59 9.68 -18.08
N ASP A 364 1.53 8.37 -17.98
CA ASP A 364 0.58 7.53 -18.69
C ASP A 364 -0.72 7.31 -17.90
N LYS A 365 -0.73 7.62 -16.59
CA LYS A 365 -1.90 7.48 -15.71
C LYS A 365 -2.69 8.78 -15.61
N LYS A 366 -3.93 8.73 -16.09
CA LYS A 366 -4.88 9.84 -16.00
C LYS A 366 -5.63 9.77 -14.67
N GLY A 367 -5.12 10.42 -13.62
CA GLY A 367 -5.85 10.57 -12.36
C GLY A 367 -5.04 10.26 -11.10
N ALA A 368 -5.62 10.47 -9.93
CA ALA A 368 -5.01 10.24 -8.61
C ALA A 368 -5.30 8.81 -8.10
N GLY A 369 -5.05 7.81 -8.92
CA GLY A 369 -5.32 6.43 -8.57
C GLY A 369 -6.82 6.18 -8.34
N MET A 370 -7.18 5.52 -7.23
CA MET A 370 -8.57 5.26 -6.84
C MET A 370 -9.21 6.41 -6.07
N ILE A 371 -8.45 7.45 -5.71
CA ILE A 371 -8.97 8.65 -5.06
C ILE A 371 -9.52 9.58 -6.14
N ASN A 372 -10.80 9.93 -6.02
CA ASN A 372 -11.49 10.85 -6.92
C ASN A 372 -12.13 11.99 -6.14
N SER A 373 -12.65 12.99 -6.84
CA SER A 373 -13.28 14.15 -6.20
C SER A 373 -14.44 13.82 -5.26
N THR A 374 -15.12 12.69 -5.47
CA THR A 374 -16.26 12.27 -4.65
C THR A 374 -15.84 11.64 -3.32
N ASN A 375 -14.74 10.87 -3.32
CA ASN A 375 -14.26 10.16 -2.13
C ASN A 375 -13.04 10.83 -1.48
N PHE A 376 -12.58 11.97 -2.02
CA PHE A 376 -11.38 12.66 -1.52
C PHE A 376 -11.53 13.12 -0.07
N GLN A 377 -12.71 13.57 0.33
CA GLN A 377 -12.92 14.04 1.70
C GLN A 377 -12.68 12.95 2.75
N GLN A 378 -13.08 11.71 2.47
CA GLN A 378 -12.85 10.57 3.36
C GLN A 378 -11.41 10.07 3.30
N ASN A 379 -10.79 10.21 2.14
CA ASN A 379 -9.41 9.81 1.87
C ASN A 379 -8.48 11.02 1.80
N PHE A 380 -8.77 12.03 2.65
CA PHE A 380 -8.06 13.30 2.61
C PHE A 380 -6.59 13.10 2.94
N MET A 381 -5.73 13.49 2.03
CA MET A 381 -4.28 13.48 2.19
C MET A 381 -3.61 14.55 1.35
N VAL A 382 -2.46 15.03 1.81
CA VAL A 382 -1.59 15.92 1.05
C VAL A 382 -0.33 15.16 0.67
N GLY A 383 -0.04 15.09 -0.62
CA GLY A 383 1.17 14.46 -1.13
C GLY A 383 2.23 15.50 -1.53
N VAL A 384 3.50 15.20 -1.27
CA VAL A 384 4.64 16.05 -1.66
C VAL A 384 5.76 15.20 -2.25
N SER A 385 6.41 15.71 -3.31
CA SER A 385 7.67 15.17 -3.79
C SER A 385 8.82 15.94 -3.15
N LEU A 386 9.66 15.22 -2.41
CA LEU A 386 10.84 15.78 -1.73
C LEU A 386 12.14 15.43 -2.48
N ALA A 387 12.03 14.76 -3.63
CA ALA A 387 13.15 14.53 -4.53
C ALA A 387 13.67 15.85 -5.10
N SER A 388 14.98 15.94 -5.30
CA SER A 388 15.63 17.17 -5.81
C SER A 388 15.12 17.62 -7.18
N ASP A 389 14.75 16.67 -8.01
CA ASP A 389 14.20 16.87 -9.35
C ASP A 389 12.66 16.83 -9.39
N ARG A 390 12.03 16.72 -8.21
CA ARG A 390 10.58 16.51 -8.04
C ARG A 390 10.04 15.30 -8.81
N SER A 391 10.92 14.32 -9.13
CA SER A 391 10.47 13.09 -9.75
C SER A 391 9.58 12.28 -8.82
N GLY A 392 8.64 11.56 -9.40
CA GLY A 392 7.73 10.69 -8.65
C GLY A 392 8.32 9.31 -8.37
N ILE A 393 7.48 8.41 -7.87
CA ILE A 393 7.83 7.04 -7.47
C ILE A 393 8.37 6.21 -8.65
N THR A 394 7.92 6.52 -9.87
CA THR A 394 8.19 5.73 -11.09
C THR A 394 9.45 6.14 -11.86
N ALA A 395 10.24 7.08 -11.32
CA ALA A 395 11.52 7.40 -11.97
C ALA A 395 12.40 6.15 -12.03
N GLY A 396 12.89 5.82 -13.22
CA GLY A 396 13.73 4.64 -13.45
C GLY A 396 15.15 4.73 -12.87
N TYR A 397 15.39 5.69 -11.99
CA TYR A 397 16.68 5.97 -11.32
C TYR A 397 16.45 6.31 -9.85
N LEU A 398 17.51 6.18 -9.06
CA LEU A 398 17.53 6.59 -7.67
C LEU A 398 17.82 8.09 -7.57
N ASN A 399 17.11 8.76 -6.68
CA ASN A 399 17.44 10.14 -6.33
C ASN A 399 18.56 10.18 -5.28
N GLN A 400 19.39 11.21 -5.37
CA GLN A 400 20.33 11.50 -4.32
C GLN A 400 19.58 11.77 -3.02
N GLN A 401 19.97 11.10 -1.94
CA GLN A 401 19.42 11.36 -0.62
C GLN A 401 19.80 12.76 -0.17
N MET A 402 18.81 13.56 0.19
CA MET A 402 19.03 14.89 0.74
C MET A 402 18.87 14.86 2.25
N HIS A 403 19.74 15.61 2.93
CA HIS A 403 19.59 15.90 4.36
C HIS A 403 19.07 17.31 4.53
N ALA A 404 17.96 17.44 5.26
CA ALA A 404 17.34 18.72 5.50
C ALA A 404 16.51 18.73 6.78
N SER A 405 16.45 19.88 7.43
CA SER A 405 15.47 20.12 8.48
C SER A 405 14.09 20.30 7.88
N THR A 406 13.09 19.74 8.52
CA THR A 406 11.71 19.85 8.07
C THR A 406 10.83 20.43 9.15
N ASN A 407 10.05 21.44 8.80
CA ASN A 407 9.09 22.08 9.69
C ASN A 407 7.72 22.06 9.03
N LEU A 408 6.75 21.43 9.70
CA LEU A 408 5.39 21.31 9.23
C LEU A 408 4.46 22.15 10.10
N THR A 409 3.62 22.93 9.45
CA THR A 409 2.53 23.67 10.10
C THR A 409 1.21 23.24 9.44
N ILE A 410 0.28 22.76 10.25
CA ILE A 410 -1.08 22.39 9.83
C ILE A 410 -2.08 23.22 10.63
N ASP A 411 -2.99 23.91 9.95
CA ASP A 411 -4.18 24.48 10.59
C ASP A 411 -5.30 23.42 10.54
N LEU A 412 -5.70 22.95 11.70
CA LEU A 412 -6.73 21.90 11.83
C LEU A 412 -8.15 22.38 11.51
N GLY A 413 -8.36 23.72 11.38
CA GLY A 413 -9.68 24.31 11.12
C GLY A 413 -10.57 24.40 12.37
N TYR A 414 -11.78 24.92 12.19
CA TYR A 414 -12.73 25.13 13.31
C TYR A 414 -13.58 23.90 13.65
N ASP A 415 -13.72 22.96 12.72
CA ASP A 415 -14.69 21.84 12.84
C ASP A 415 -14.15 20.62 13.62
N LEU A 416 -12.88 20.64 14.03
CA LEU A 416 -12.28 19.55 14.78
C LEU A 416 -12.53 19.74 16.28
N ASN A 417 -13.31 18.81 16.85
CA ASN A 417 -13.40 18.68 18.29
C ASN A 417 -12.08 18.06 18.80
N ILE A 418 -11.14 18.92 19.21
CA ILE A 418 -9.76 18.58 19.63
C ILE A 418 -9.73 17.79 20.96
N ALA A 419 -10.88 17.40 21.48
CA ALA A 419 -10.98 16.54 22.66
C ALA A 419 -10.55 15.08 22.42
N GLU A 420 -10.25 14.70 21.17
CA GLU A 420 -9.82 13.34 20.81
C GLU A 420 -8.33 13.33 20.49
N ASP A 421 -7.63 12.26 20.91
CA ASP A 421 -6.24 12.03 20.55
C ASP A 421 -6.12 11.78 19.04
N LEU A 422 -5.32 12.59 18.37
CA LEU A 422 -5.08 12.53 16.93
C LEU A 422 -3.70 11.96 16.63
N LEU A 423 -3.61 11.32 15.45
CA LEU A 423 -2.36 10.84 14.85
C LEU A 423 -2.16 11.48 13.48
N LEU A 424 -0.98 12.01 13.25
CA LEU A 424 -0.50 12.31 11.91
C LEU A 424 0.18 11.07 11.34
N LEU A 425 -0.36 10.58 10.24
CA LEU A 425 0.20 9.50 9.45
C LEU A 425 1.02 10.11 8.32
N ILE A 426 2.28 9.73 8.22
CA ILE A 426 3.17 10.16 7.14
C ILE A 426 3.58 8.90 6.38
N PHE A 427 3.02 8.71 5.19
CA PHE A 427 3.36 7.61 4.31
C PHE A 427 4.49 8.04 3.37
N CYS A 428 5.66 7.44 3.55
CA CYS A 428 6.89 7.82 2.87
C CYS A 428 7.34 6.76 1.89
N HIS A 429 8.02 7.19 0.84
CA HIS A 429 8.73 6.32 -0.08
C HIS A 429 10.24 6.63 -0.05
N TRP A 430 11.03 5.59 0.21
CA TRP A 430 12.49 5.66 0.31
C TRP A 430 13.13 4.85 -0.80
N ASP A 431 14.02 5.47 -1.55
CA ASP A 431 14.83 4.74 -2.51
C ASP A 431 15.92 3.94 -1.76
N ARG A 432 16.06 2.65 -2.08
CA ARG A 432 16.98 1.70 -1.45
C ARG A 432 17.61 0.79 -2.49
N VAL A 433 18.78 0.29 -2.19
CA VAL A 433 19.43 -0.76 -2.98
C VAL A 433 19.59 -1.99 -2.11
N VAL A 434 19.04 -3.11 -2.55
CA VAL A 434 19.29 -4.41 -1.93
C VAL A 434 20.29 -5.16 -2.81
N LYS A 435 21.43 -5.54 -2.24
CA LYS A 435 22.45 -6.35 -2.88
C LYS A 435 22.39 -7.78 -2.36
N ILE A 436 22.45 -8.74 -3.28
CA ILE A 436 22.51 -10.16 -2.96
C ILE A 436 23.79 -10.74 -3.57
N SER A 437 24.69 -11.21 -2.70
CA SER A 437 25.98 -11.77 -3.09
C SER A 437 25.88 -13.20 -3.62
N GLY A 438 26.96 -13.72 -4.18
CA GLY A 438 27.09 -15.13 -4.57
C GLY A 438 26.92 -16.10 -3.39
N THR A 439 27.28 -15.70 -2.17
CA THR A 439 27.04 -16.46 -0.93
C THR A 439 25.63 -16.34 -0.41
N ARG A 440 24.75 -15.61 -1.13
CA ARG A 440 23.35 -15.32 -0.73
C ARG A 440 23.22 -14.44 0.50
N GLU A 441 24.26 -13.71 0.83
CA GLU A 441 24.18 -12.64 1.84
C GLU A 441 23.43 -11.45 1.24
N VAL A 442 22.60 -10.85 2.06
CA VAL A 442 21.75 -9.71 1.69
C VAL A 442 22.23 -8.48 2.43
N GLU A 443 22.60 -7.45 1.68
CA GLU A 443 22.98 -6.14 2.17
C GLU A 443 21.93 -5.12 1.73
N ILE A 444 21.45 -4.30 2.66
CA ILE A 444 20.53 -3.19 2.36
C ILE A 444 21.34 -1.91 2.45
N ILE A 445 21.48 -1.22 1.34
CA ILE A 445 22.15 0.08 1.24
C ILE A 445 21.09 1.16 1.32
N GLU A 446 21.24 2.01 2.32
CA GLU A 446 20.37 3.13 2.60
C GLU A 446 20.82 4.39 1.89
#